data_3a01ac4879c1cff7c933615b5a09e052
#
_entry.id   3a01ac4879c1cff7c933615b5a09e052
#
_cell.length_a   1.000
_cell.length_b   1.000
_cell.length_c   1.000
_cell.angle_alpha   90.00
_cell.angle_beta   90.00
_cell.angle_gamma   90.00
#
_symmetry.space_group_name_H-M   'P 1'
#
loop_
_entity.id
_entity.type
_entity.pdbx_description
1 polymer ?
#
loop_
_entity_poly.entity_id
_entity_poly.type
_entity_poly.pdbx_seq_one_letter_code
_entity_poly.pdbx_strand_id
1 'polypeptide(L)'
;MRFAAVDMSTFGPVRLAFDDGGRAEVSTGLEAVKALQAFTKKTGREHVRVWTRDPDSAFRRLVSEGHEPAAGEIRAGDSGVGALDLGKRLRLVSVDSLLSGPLIDQLDIDGPPERVLDFCERAQRAVCDALGEEPSTSLARMASQGVRAWGRPWTYPEPDGGPITEAARACLHGGFTEVWQADDLLLEHDQTAPGYLGTGGERLPEGWTIIDEDRSSAYAAEASRPLPSVWAPAVNDAGAAGGALVDASVDLGGFTGVAIPVRVKMGRTVRQFPASLGAWRGWWTSPILEYAAARGAKVTVHRAIGWRDARPYLQPGMDALFRSKLKHPRGTVERATLTAAMQRAVGSMARRVPTDRWIDAGRLEGMSSEELEAEGIEVDLGRFGPLALVRGKDKPETPRGTCPVWTAFVVGWAWVGMCHRVERAQRAGGRPLYADTDGLLWARPPGVDGLEYGENAGDWQVRDTPGWSWVERSKMYVRGRGGIVSGFASSGIPRARLIEYLAGNEAPTRVETVREQAGKRASAPAEVKLWAERKAR
;
A
#
# COMPACT_ATOMS: atom_id res chain seq x y z
N MET A 1 26.76 3.87 -8.47
CA MET A 1 25.87 4.98 -7.96
C MET A 1 26.36 5.32 -6.57
N ARG A 2 26.44 6.61 -6.23
CA ARG A 2 26.85 7.08 -4.88
C ARG A 2 25.65 7.65 -4.16
N PHE A 3 25.70 7.62 -2.83
CA PHE A 3 24.60 8.06 -1.98
C PHE A 3 25.04 9.11 -0.97
N ALA A 4 24.11 9.94 -0.58
CA ALA A 4 24.20 10.87 0.53
C ALA A 4 22.84 10.97 1.22
N ALA A 5 22.80 11.54 2.40
CA ALA A 5 21.57 11.93 3.06
C ALA A 5 21.64 13.40 3.47
N VAL A 6 20.51 14.08 3.45
CA VAL A 6 20.38 15.47 3.87
C VAL A 6 19.20 15.63 4.81
N ASP A 7 19.44 16.33 5.90
CA ASP A 7 18.42 16.93 6.73
C ASP A 7 18.33 18.42 6.38
N MET A 8 17.30 18.78 5.64
CA MET A 8 17.04 20.12 5.15
C MET A 8 15.66 20.55 5.61
N SER A 9 15.52 20.74 6.92
CA SER A 9 14.30 21.30 7.51
C SER A 9 14.10 22.75 7.09
N THR A 10 12.89 23.27 7.25
CA THR A 10 12.55 24.67 6.87
C THR A 10 13.38 25.70 7.63
N PHE A 11 13.85 25.36 8.84
CA PHE A 11 14.62 26.23 9.70
C PHE A 11 15.85 25.50 10.27
N GLY A 12 16.89 26.27 10.62
CA GLY A 12 18.12 25.75 11.22
C GLY A 12 19.20 25.33 10.21
N PRO A 13 20.34 24.79 10.68
CA PRO A 13 21.41 24.36 9.81
C PRO A 13 21.01 23.14 8.98
N VAL A 14 21.60 23.01 7.79
CA VAL A 14 21.46 21.83 6.94
C VAL A 14 22.60 20.87 7.24
N ARG A 15 22.26 19.62 7.54
CA ARG A 15 23.21 18.57 7.81
C ARG A 15 23.28 17.58 6.66
N LEU A 16 24.47 17.14 6.34
CA LEU A 16 24.77 16.24 5.24
C LEU A 16 25.60 15.05 5.74
N ALA A 17 25.29 13.87 5.24
CA ALA A 17 26.11 12.68 5.38
C ALA A 17 26.37 12.07 3.99
N PHE A 18 27.56 11.55 3.78
CA PHE A 18 28.02 10.96 2.52
C PHE A 18 28.41 9.49 2.73
N ASP A 19 28.23 8.66 1.74
CA ASP A 19 28.57 7.23 1.79
C ASP A 19 30.07 6.93 1.88
N ASP A 20 30.94 7.95 1.76
CA ASP A 20 32.38 7.84 2.03
C ASP A 20 32.74 8.14 3.52
N GLY A 21 31.72 8.33 4.37
CA GLY A 21 31.86 8.69 5.78
C GLY A 21 32.03 10.20 6.03
N GLY A 22 32.04 11.02 4.98
CA GLY A 22 32.11 12.48 5.09
C GLY A 22 30.84 13.05 5.71
N ARG A 23 30.98 14.19 6.40
CA ARG A 23 29.89 14.96 6.99
C ARG A 23 30.07 16.44 6.72
N ALA A 24 28.98 17.18 6.64
CA ALA A 24 28.99 18.64 6.57
C ALA A 24 27.77 19.22 7.27
N GLU A 25 27.94 20.38 7.86
CA GLU A 25 26.86 21.22 8.36
C GLU A 25 27.03 22.61 7.72
N VAL A 26 25.98 23.10 7.12
CA VAL A 26 25.98 24.38 6.41
C VAL A 26 24.76 25.22 6.79
N SER A 27 24.83 26.52 6.58
CA SER A 27 23.79 27.43 7.05
C SER A 27 22.57 27.46 6.14
N THR A 28 22.75 27.19 4.84
CA THR A 28 21.71 27.33 3.83
C THR A 28 21.56 26.08 2.97
N GLY A 29 20.36 25.90 2.38
CA GLY A 29 20.10 24.84 1.42
C GLY A 29 20.93 24.99 0.15
N LEU A 30 21.19 26.23 -0.29
CA LEU A 30 22.06 26.49 -1.45
C LEU A 30 23.53 26.10 -1.18
N GLU A 31 24.04 26.29 0.03
CA GLU A 31 25.35 25.79 0.43
C GLU A 31 25.38 24.28 0.45
N ALA A 32 24.30 23.63 0.91
CA ALA A 32 24.16 22.18 0.86
C ALA A 32 24.19 21.65 -0.59
N VAL A 33 23.48 22.30 -1.52
CA VAL A 33 23.53 21.94 -2.94
C VAL A 33 24.95 22.07 -3.49
N LYS A 34 25.69 23.12 -3.14
CA LYS A 34 27.12 23.28 -3.55
C LYS A 34 27.98 22.16 -3.00
N ALA A 35 27.81 21.78 -1.73
CA ALA A 35 28.55 20.67 -1.12
C ALA A 35 28.25 19.33 -1.81
N LEU A 36 26.98 19.06 -2.12
CA LEU A 36 26.54 17.86 -2.86
C LEU A 36 27.07 17.86 -4.31
N GLN A 37 27.11 19.01 -4.97
CA GLN A 37 27.71 19.15 -6.31
C GLN A 37 29.22 18.93 -6.27
N ALA A 38 29.92 19.40 -5.23
CA ALA A 38 31.35 19.14 -5.03
C ALA A 38 31.60 17.64 -4.80
N PHE A 39 30.78 16.98 -4.00
CA PHE A 39 30.81 15.52 -3.83
C PHE A 39 30.58 14.79 -5.16
N THR A 40 29.60 15.22 -5.96
CA THR A 40 29.34 14.66 -7.30
C THR A 40 30.56 14.80 -8.23
N LYS A 41 31.27 15.91 -8.17
CA LYS A 41 32.52 16.11 -8.93
C LYS A 41 33.64 15.17 -8.47
N LYS A 42 33.79 14.98 -7.15
CA LYS A 42 34.77 14.05 -6.54
C LYS A 42 34.51 12.60 -6.96
N THR A 43 33.26 12.20 -7.13
CA THR A 43 32.86 10.83 -7.54
C THR A 43 33.00 10.59 -9.07
N GLY A 44 33.44 11.56 -9.84
CA GLY A 44 33.70 11.44 -11.27
C GLY A 44 32.41 11.39 -12.10
N ARG A 45 32.15 10.26 -12.77
CA ARG A 45 30.97 10.10 -13.66
C ARG A 45 29.75 9.51 -12.96
N GLU A 46 29.84 9.16 -11.71
CA GLU A 46 28.74 8.52 -10.99
C GLU A 46 27.58 9.49 -10.73
N HIS A 47 26.37 8.93 -10.72
CA HIS A 47 25.19 9.64 -10.26
C HIS A 47 25.13 9.61 -8.74
N VAL A 48 24.86 10.76 -8.13
CA VAL A 48 24.63 10.89 -6.69
C VAL A 48 23.13 10.99 -6.43
N ARG A 49 22.65 10.16 -5.50
CA ARG A 49 21.30 10.20 -4.98
C ARG A 49 21.33 10.63 -3.53
N VAL A 50 20.52 11.60 -3.20
CA VAL A 50 20.49 12.23 -1.88
C VAL A 50 19.17 11.91 -1.21
N TRP A 51 19.23 11.19 -0.13
CA TRP A 51 18.04 10.85 0.65
C TRP A 51 17.62 12.03 1.52
N THR A 52 16.33 12.33 1.53
CA THR A 52 15.71 13.25 2.47
C THR A 52 14.41 12.68 3.02
N ARG A 53 14.09 12.99 4.26
CA ARG A 53 12.83 12.59 4.89
C ARG A 53 11.66 13.41 4.36
N ASP A 54 11.89 14.69 4.12
CA ASP A 54 10.87 15.62 3.67
C ASP A 54 11.36 16.41 2.44
N PRO A 55 11.12 15.90 1.23
CA PRO A 55 11.49 16.59 0.01
C PRO A 55 10.71 17.89 -0.21
N ASP A 56 9.49 18.02 0.34
CA ASP A 56 8.70 19.24 0.22
C ASP A 56 9.33 20.38 1.02
N SER A 57 9.74 20.14 2.27
CA SER A 57 10.44 21.14 3.08
C SER A 57 11.79 21.51 2.47
N ALA A 58 12.54 20.53 1.97
CA ALA A 58 13.79 20.78 1.28
C ALA A 58 13.59 21.67 0.04
N PHE A 59 12.57 21.37 -0.75
CA PHE A 59 12.20 22.15 -1.93
C PHE A 59 11.80 23.59 -1.56
N ARG A 60 10.89 23.76 -0.60
CA ARG A 60 10.45 25.09 -0.15
C ARG A 60 11.60 25.95 0.36
N ARG A 61 12.51 25.33 1.12
CA ARG A 61 13.71 26.03 1.59
C ARG A 61 14.59 26.50 0.45
N LEU A 62 14.87 25.63 -0.52
CA LEU A 62 15.65 26.00 -1.70
C LEU A 62 15.01 27.16 -2.47
N VAL A 63 13.69 27.12 -2.68
CA VAL A 63 12.96 28.20 -3.34
C VAL A 63 13.02 29.50 -2.52
N SER A 64 12.84 29.43 -1.20
CA SER A 64 12.92 30.61 -0.33
C SER A 64 14.32 31.24 -0.30
N GLU A 65 15.35 30.47 -0.58
CA GLU A 65 16.74 30.91 -0.69
C GLU A 65 17.15 31.36 -2.12
N GLY A 66 16.19 31.42 -3.05
CA GLY A 66 16.39 31.88 -4.42
C GLY A 66 16.74 30.81 -5.45
N HIS A 67 16.54 29.52 -5.13
CA HIS A 67 16.63 28.48 -6.16
C HIS A 67 15.36 28.52 -7.03
N GLU A 68 15.52 28.64 -8.31
CA GLU A 68 14.40 28.61 -9.29
C GLU A 68 14.42 27.31 -10.09
N PRO A 69 13.83 26.23 -9.59
CA PRO A 69 13.80 24.97 -10.30
C PRO A 69 12.85 25.04 -11.50
N ALA A 70 13.28 24.48 -12.61
CA ALA A 70 12.38 24.29 -13.76
C ALA A 70 11.37 23.16 -13.48
N ALA A 71 10.19 23.25 -14.09
CA ALA A 71 9.14 22.22 -13.93
C ALA A 71 9.62 20.80 -14.24
N GLY A 72 10.53 20.63 -15.21
CA GLY A 72 11.11 19.33 -15.56
C GLY A 72 12.13 18.78 -14.56
N GLU A 73 12.58 19.57 -13.59
CA GLU A 73 13.51 19.15 -12.54
C GLU A 73 12.79 18.54 -11.33
N ILE A 74 11.48 18.73 -11.23
CA ILE A 74 10.66 18.24 -10.13
C ILE A 74 9.85 17.03 -10.60
N ARG A 75 9.83 16.00 -9.78
CA ARG A 75 8.98 14.82 -9.98
C ARG A 75 7.92 14.78 -8.90
N ALA A 76 6.68 14.61 -9.32
CA ALA A 76 5.58 14.43 -8.39
C ALA A 76 5.75 13.13 -7.59
N GLY A 77 5.48 13.22 -6.29
CA GLY A 77 5.25 12.09 -5.40
C GLY A 77 3.76 11.88 -5.19
N ASP A 78 3.42 10.97 -4.29
CA ASP A 78 2.00 10.66 -3.99
C ASP A 78 1.24 11.85 -3.38
N SER A 79 1.96 12.79 -2.75
CA SER A 79 1.39 13.91 -2.01
C SER A 79 2.14 15.25 -2.17
N GLY A 80 3.06 15.35 -3.12
CA GLY A 80 3.88 16.54 -3.30
C GLY A 80 5.13 16.29 -4.12
N VAL A 81 6.28 16.80 -3.66
CA VAL A 81 7.58 16.56 -4.32
C VAL A 81 8.09 15.15 -3.98
N GLY A 82 8.16 14.28 -4.96
CA GLY A 82 8.76 12.94 -4.83
C GLY A 82 10.27 12.93 -5.04
N ALA A 83 10.76 13.76 -5.95
CA ALA A 83 12.19 13.95 -6.20
C ALA A 83 12.47 15.32 -6.85
N LEU A 84 13.68 15.83 -6.64
CA LEU A 84 14.17 17.08 -7.23
C LEU A 84 15.53 16.83 -7.88
N ASP A 85 15.64 17.13 -9.18
CA ASP A 85 16.90 17.09 -9.91
C ASP A 85 17.68 18.41 -9.64
N LEU A 86 18.79 18.31 -8.93
CA LEU A 86 19.68 19.43 -8.60
C LEU A 86 20.86 19.55 -9.58
N GLY A 87 20.69 19.03 -10.78
CA GLY A 87 21.66 18.98 -11.87
C GLY A 87 21.68 17.61 -12.55
N LYS A 88 22.44 17.49 -13.64
CA LYS A 88 22.46 16.28 -14.51
C LYS A 88 22.73 14.96 -13.78
N ARG A 89 23.42 14.99 -12.65
CA ARG A 89 23.86 13.78 -11.92
C ARG A 89 23.48 13.79 -10.44
N LEU A 90 22.84 14.83 -9.96
CA LEU A 90 22.48 15.00 -8.57
C LEU A 90 20.96 15.04 -8.45
N ARG A 91 20.40 14.13 -7.64
CA ARG A 91 18.96 14.06 -7.40
C ARG A 91 18.67 13.88 -5.92
N LEU A 92 17.84 14.76 -5.38
CA LEU A 92 17.21 14.62 -4.08
C LEU A 92 16.01 13.69 -4.20
N VAL A 93 15.85 12.73 -3.29
CA VAL A 93 14.81 11.70 -3.33
C VAL A 93 14.23 11.44 -1.95
N SER A 94 12.90 11.29 -1.87
CA SER A 94 12.25 10.91 -0.61
C SER A 94 12.67 9.51 -0.16
N VAL A 95 12.91 9.35 1.14
CA VAL A 95 13.12 8.03 1.77
C VAL A 95 11.91 7.11 1.60
N ASP A 96 10.72 7.64 1.39
CA ASP A 96 9.47 6.90 1.16
C ASP A 96 9.53 6.00 -0.07
N SER A 97 10.36 6.35 -1.04
CA SER A 97 10.56 5.53 -2.23
C SER A 97 11.26 4.19 -1.92
N LEU A 98 11.97 4.11 -0.80
CA LEU A 98 12.73 2.94 -0.37
C LEU A 98 12.17 2.33 0.93
N LEU A 99 11.99 3.14 1.96
CA LEU A 99 11.55 2.70 3.29
C LEU A 99 10.01 2.63 3.37
N SER A 100 9.48 1.75 4.18
CA SER A 100 8.06 1.71 4.52
C SER A 100 7.74 2.72 5.63
N GLY A 101 6.45 3.10 5.75
CA GLY A 101 5.99 4.01 6.81
C GLY A 101 6.52 3.65 8.21
N PRO A 102 6.34 2.39 8.69
CA PRO A 102 6.87 1.99 10.00
C PRO A 102 8.37 2.15 10.18
N LEU A 103 9.16 2.01 9.11
CA LEU A 103 10.60 2.26 9.16
C LEU A 103 10.93 3.75 9.20
N ILE A 104 10.14 4.55 8.49
CA ILE A 104 10.31 6.01 8.49
C ILE A 104 9.96 6.57 9.88
N ASP A 105 8.92 6.04 10.52
CA ASP A 105 8.54 6.42 11.88
C ASP A 105 9.63 6.09 12.92
N GLN A 106 10.47 5.10 12.66
CA GLN A 106 11.65 4.79 13.48
C GLN A 106 12.82 5.77 13.29
N LEU A 107 12.82 6.51 12.17
CA LEU A 107 13.78 7.57 11.95
C LEU A 107 13.32 8.79 12.75
N ASP A 108 14.04 9.11 13.80
CA ASP A 108 13.80 10.31 14.57
C ASP A 108 13.81 11.54 13.66
N ILE A 109 12.80 12.40 13.77
CA ILE A 109 12.66 13.60 12.92
C ILE A 109 13.89 14.50 13.09
N ASP A 110 14.41 14.58 14.29
CA ASP A 110 15.61 15.37 14.64
C ASP A 110 16.90 14.55 14.57
N GLY A 111 16.82 13.30 14.14
CA GLY A 111 17.98 12.41 14.06
C GLY A 111 18.96 12.82 12.96
N PRO A 112 20.24 12.48 13.11
CA PRO A 112 21.28 12.87 12.17
C PRO A 112 21.10 12.17 10.81
N PRO A 113 21.49 12.82 9.69
CA PRO A 113 21.32 12.26 8.34
C PRO A 113 22.09 10.95 8.13
N GLU A 114 23.12 10.66 8.91
CA GLU A 114 23.85 9.39 8.90
C GLU A 114 22.94 8.20 9.20
N ARG A 115 21.99 8.38 10.10
CA ARG A 115 21.00 7.34 10.43
C ARG A 115 20.07 7.07 9.25
N VAL A 116 19.67 8.11 8.53
CA VAL A 116 18.88 7.98 7.30
C VAL A 116 19.68 7.21 6.25
N LEU A 117 20.95 7.58 6.08
CA LEU A 117 21.84 6.93 5.12
C LEU A 117 22.05 5.44 5.46
N ASP A 118 22.38 5.12 6.72
CA ASP A 118 22.53 3.74 7.19
C ASP A 118 21.27 2.89 6.93
N PHE A 119 20.08 3.42 7.27
CA PHE A 119 18.84 2.71 7.03
C PHE A 119 18.58 2.45 5.55
N CYS A 120 18.82 3.45 4.70
CA CYS A 120 18.63 3.31 3.26
C CYS A 120 19.65 2.33 2.65
N GLU A 121 20.90 2.36 3.09
CA GLU A 121 21.91 1.41 2.62
C GLU A 121 21.60 -0.02 3.03
N ARG A 122 21.20 -0.24 4.28
CA ARG A 122 20.80 -1.57 4.78
C ARG A 122 19.58 -2.10 4.05
N ALA A 123 18.57 -1.23 3.83
CA ALA A 123 17.38 -1.57 3.06
C ALA A 123 17.71 -1.97 1.61
N GLN A 124 18.56 -1.20 0.93
CA GLN A 124 19.00 -1.52 -0.43
C GLN A 124 19.78 -2.82 -0.47
N ARG A 125 20.77 -2.97 0.41
CA ARG A 125 21.63 -4.16 0.47
C ARG A 125 20.80 -5.43 0.67
N ALA A 126 19.84 -5.40 1.60
CA ALA A 126 18.99 -6.57 1.86
C ALA A 126 18.26 -7.06 0.60
N VAL A 127 17.74 -6.15 -0.23
CA VAL A 127 17.03 -6.51 -1.46
C VAL A 127 18.00 -6.88 -2.58
N CYS A 128 19.10 -6.14 -2.72
CA CYS A 128 20.11 -6.43 -3.74
C CYS A 128 20.78 -7.79 -3.51
N ASP A 129 21.13 -8.11 -2.27
CA ASP A 129 21.72 -9.41 -1.92
C ASP A 129 20.74 -10.57 -2.13
N ALA A 130 19.45 -10.33 -1.89
CA ALA A 130 18.41 -11.34 -2.10
C ALA A 130 18.16 -11.63 -3.59
N LEU A 131 18.19 -10.61 -4.44
CA LEU A 131 17.77 -10.71 -5.84
C LEU A 131 18.91 -10.63 -6.86
N GLY A 132 20.13 -10.26 -6.43
CA GLY A 132 21.27 -10.05 -7.34
C GLY A 132 21.13 -8.76 -8.17
N GLU A 133 20.41 -7.76 -7.69
CA GLU A 133 20.11 -6.53 -8.41
C GLU A 133 21.03 -5.36 -7.99
N GLU A 134 21.15 -4.39 -8.88
CA GLU A 134 21.88 -3.15 -8.60
C GLU A 134 21.05 -2.21 -7.68
N PRO A 135 21.73 -1.45 -6.80
CA PRO A 135 21.06 -0.50 -5.93
C PRO A 135 20.23 0.56 -6.68
N SER A 136 19.04 0.83 -6.19
CA SER A 136 18.14 1.87 -6.72
C SER A 136 17.49 2.65 -5.59
N THR A 137 17.03 3.86 -5.87
CA THR A 137 16.27 4.68 -4.93
C THR A 137 14.81 4.24 -4.80
N SER A 138 14.35 3.30 -5.59
CA SER A 138 12.97 2.80 -5.56
C SER A 138 12.93 1.32 -5.22
N LEU A 139 12.38 1.01 -4.05
CA LEU A 139 12.16 -0.36 -3.61
C LEU A 139 11.26 -1.13 -4.58
N ALA A 140 10.20 -0.48 -5.08
CA ALA A 140 9.30 -1.09 -6.06
C ALA A 140 10.04 -1.46 -7.36
N ARG A 141 10.98 -0.62 -7.80
CA ARG A 141 11.81 -0.89 -8.98
C ARG A 141 12.75 -2.06 -8.74
N MET A 142 13.53 -2.05 -7.67
CA MET A 142 14.46 -3.14 -7.35
C MET A 142 13.70 -4.47 -7.21
N ALA A 143 12.65 -4.50 -6.41
CA ALA A 143 11.87 -5.70 -6.19
C ALA A 143 11.21 -6.22 -7.47
N SER A 144 10.58 -5.35 -8.27
CA SER A 144 9.91 -5.78 -9.50
C SER A 144 10.86 -6.19 -10.61
N GLN A 145 12.02 -5.55 -10.73
CA GLN A 145 13.04 -5.94 -11.70
C GLN A 145 13.71 -7.25 -11.29
N GLY A 146 14.16 -7.35 -10.03
CA GLY A 146 14.81 -8.54 -9.52
C GLY A 146 13.92 -9.77 -9.55
N VAL A 147 12.68 -9.66 -9.07
CA VAL A 147 11.72 -10.78 -9.13
C VAL A 147 11.47 -11.23 -10.58
N ARG A 148 11.47 -10.30 -11.54
CA ARG A 148 11.31 -10.59 -12.97
C ARG A 148 12.56 -11.13 -13.64
N ALA A 149 13.75 -10.70 -13.23
CA ALA A 149 15.01 -11.15 -13.83
C ALA A 149 15.18 -12.68 -13.77
N TRP A 150 14.56 -13.32 -12.79
CA TRP A 150 14.54 -14.77 -12.66
C TRP A 150 13.63 -15.47 -13.69
N GLY A 151 12.76 -14.73 -14.40
CA GLY A 151 11.72 -15.29 -15.29
C GLY A 151 11.83 -15.02 -16.78
N ARG A 152 12.76 -14.20 -17.26
CA ARG A 152 13.02 -13.72 -18.63
C ARG A 152 12.75 -12.22 -18.84
N PRO A 153 13.47 -11.56 -19.77
CA PRO A 153 13.17 -10.19 -20.17
C PRO A 153 11.79 -10.13 -20.81
N TRP A 154 10.94 -9.26 -20.33
CA TRP A 154 9.60 -9.17 -20.82
C TRP A 154 9.10 -7.79 -21.15
N THR A 155 8.45 -7.76 -22.26
CA THR A 155 7.52 -6.73 -22.62
C THR A 155 6.14 -7.36 -22.53
N TYR A 156 5.25 -6.80 -21.73
CA TYR A 156 3.86 -7.21 -21.76
C TYR A 156 3.33 -6.99 -23.18
N PRO A 157 2.66 -7.97 -23.79
CA PRO A 157 2.39 -7.98 -25.23
C PRO A 157 1.31 -6.98 -25.66
N GLU A 158 0.60 -6.36 -24.72
CA GLU A 158 -0.49 -5.47 -25.06
C GLU A 158 -0.18 -4.03 -24.64
N PRO A 159 -0.39 -3.03 -25.51
CA PRO A 159 -0.26 -1.62 -25.15
C PRO A 159 -1.31 -1.21 -24.10
N ASP A 160 -1.05 -0.12 -23.41
CA ASP A 160 -2.00 0.45 -22.45
C ASP A 160 -3.34 0.77 -23.16
N GLY A 161 -4.45 0.39 -22.51
CA GLY A 161 -5.79 0.55 -23.07
C GLY A 161 -6.25 -0.59 -23.96
N GLY A 162 -5.46 -1.66 -24.15
CA GLY A 162 -5.91 -2.87 -24.83
C GLY A 162 -6.94 -3.66 -24.00
N PRO A 163 -7.76 -4.50 -24.66
CA PRO A 163 -8.88 -5.18 -24.02
C PRO A 163 -8.46 -6.12 -22.87
N ILE A 164 -7.27 -6.74 -22.95
CA ILE A 164 -6.74 -7.59 -21.87
C ILE A 164 -6.35 -6.73 -20.68
N THR A 165 -5.64 -5.63 -20.91
CA THR A 165 -5.23 -4.69 -19.85
C THR A 165 -6.44 -4.09 -19.14
N GLU A 166 -7.47 -3.68 -19.87
CA GLU A 166 -8.69 -3.12 -19.26
C GLU A 166 -9.48 -4.19 -18.49
N ALA A 167 -9.60 -5.40 -19.00
CA ALA A 167 -10.21 -6.52 -18.28
C ALA A 167 -9.44 -6.87 -17.01
N ALA A 168 -8.11 -6.94 -17.08
CA ALA A 168 -7.26 -7.18 -15.92
C ALA A 168 -7.42 -6.10 -14.85
N ARG A 169 -7.48 -4.84 -15.27
CA ARG A 169 -7.72 -3.71 -14.36
C ARG A 169 -9.10 -3.73 -13.74
N ALA A 170 -10.11 -4.17 -14.47
CA ALA A 170 -11.45 -4.39 -13.94
C ALA A 170 -11.48 -5.53 -12.89
N CYS A 171 -10.61 -6.53 -13.02
CA CYS A 171 -10.41 -7.60 -12.06
C CYS A 171 -9.50 -7.21 -10.86
N LEU A 172 -8.87 -6.04 -10.87
CA LEU A 172 -8.06 -5.57 -9.75
C LEU A 172 -8.98 -5.17 -8.60
N HIS A 173 -9.40 -6.16 -7.86
CA HIS A 173 -10.08 -5.96 -6.60
C HIS A 173 -9.03 -5.67 -5.52
N GLY A 174 -9.34 -4.80 -4.55
CA GLY A 174 -8.50 -4.58 -3.37
C GLY A 174 -8.47 -5.81 -2.46
N GLY A 175 -7.76 -5.73 -1.35
CA GLY A 175 -7.77 -6.79 -0.35
C GLY A 175 -9.18 -7.03 0.19
N PHE A 176 -9.43 -8.25 0.64
CA PHE A 176 -10.67 -8.57 1.35
C PHE A 176 -10.76 -7.76 2.63
N THR A 177 -11.88 -7.13 2.87
CA THR A 177 -12.13 -6.44 4.13
C THR A 177 -13.60 -6.58 4.48
N GLU A 178 -13.89 -7.17 5.62
CA GLU A 178 -15.23 -7.42 6.12
C GLU A 178 -15.29 -7.19 7.62
N VAL A 179 -16.42 -6.67 8.09
CA VAL A 179 -16.73 -6.48 9.51
C VAL A 179 -18.04 -7.18 9.80
N TRP A 180 -18.02 -8.22 10.61
CA TRP A 180 -19.23 -8.98 10.97
C TRP A 180 -19.95 -8.43 12.18
N GLN A 181 -19.35 -7.45 12.85
CA GLN A 181 -19.90 -6.82 14.05
C GLN A 181 -19.61 -5.32 14.02
N ALA A 182 -20.44 -4.58 13.33
CA ALA A 182 -20.32 -3.12 13.25
C ALA A 182 -21.55 -2.40 13.83
N ASP A 183 -22.51 -3.17 14.33
CA ASP A 183 -23.75 -2.56 14.82
C ASP A 183 -23.63 -2.23 16.30
N ASP A 184 -24.08 -1.05 16.64
CA ASP A 184 -24.31 -0.45 17.97
C ASP A 184 -23.29 -0.79 19.08
N LEU A 185 -22.39 0.12 19.24
CA LEU A 185 -21.40 0.09 20.30
C LEU A 185 -22.06 0.30 21.65
N LEU A 186 -22.23 -0.76 22.42
CA LEU A 186 -22.56 -0.65 23.82
C LEU A 186 -21.26 -0.66 24.64
N LEU A 187 -20.98 0.46 25.27
CA LEU A 187 -19.88 0.61 26.19
C LEU A 187 -20.36 0.26 27.58
N GLU A 188 -20.20 -0.99 27.96
CA GLU A 188 -20.27 -1.35 29.36
C GLU A 188 -18.95 -1.05 30.08
N HIS A 189 -19.02 -0.81 31.38
CA HIS A 189 -18.00 -0.19 32.19
C HIS A 189 -16.65 -0.91 32.28
N ASP A 190 -16.53 -2.17 31.88
CA ASP A 190 -15.29 -2.91 31.95
C ASP A 190 -14.89 -3.57 30.62
N GLN A 191 -14.43 -2.74 29.70
CA GLN A 191 -13.86 -3.21 28.43
C GLN A 191 -12.52 -3.93 28.59
N THR A 192 -12.00 -4.00 29.81
CA THR A 192 -10.76 -4.74 30.13
C THR A 192 -11.06 -6.16 30.57
N ALA A 193 -12.33 -6.49 30.80
CA ALA A 193 -12.73 -7.82 31.21
C ALA A 193 -12.41 -8.84 30.10
N PRO A 194 -11.82 -9.99 30.43
CA PRO A 194 -11.63 -11.06 29.45
C PRO A 194 -12.94 -11.43 28.77
N GLY A 195 -12.89 -11.59 27.44
CA GLY A 195 -14.05 -12.03 26.70
C GLY A 195 -15.04 -10.94 26.28
N TYR A 196 -14.73 -9.65 26.48
CA TYR A 196 -15.57 -8.57 25.98
C TYR A 196 -15.35 -8.35 24.47
N LEU A 197 -16.41 -8.36 23.68
CA LEU A 197 -16.34 -8.20 22.23
C LEU A 197 -16.41 -6.75 21.74
N GLY A 198 -16.85 -5.83 22.55
CA GLY A 198 -16.88 -4.40 22.24
C GLY A 198 -17.95 -3.93 21.24
N THR A 199 -18.59 -4.82 20.53
CA THR A 199 -19.64 -4.50 19.56
C THR A 199 -20.97 -5.07 20.04
N GLY A 200 -22.00 -4.24 20.20
CA GLY A 200 -23.29 -4.69 20.69
C GLY A 200 -23.32 -5.13 22.17
N GLY A 201 -22.26 -4.90 22.94
CA GLY A 201 -22.22 -5.25 24.36
C GLY A 201 -22.21 -6.76 24.68
N GLU A 202 -22.03 -7.60 23.67
CA GLU A 202 -21.99 -9.04 23.89
C GLU A 202 -20.67 -9.46 24.56
N ARG A 203 -20.76 -10.28 25.60
CA ARG A 203 -19.61 -10.99 26.15
C ARG A 203 -19.38 -12.27 25.37
N LEU A 204 -18.12 -12.64 25.22
CA LEU A 204 -17.79 -13.99 24.78
C LEU A 204 -18.36 -14.99 25.79
N PRO A 205 -18.92 -16.12 25.34
CA PRO A 205 -19.24 -17.21 26.21
C PRO A 205 -18.01 -17.66 27.02
N GLU A 206 -18.23 -18.24 28.19
CA GLU A 206 -17.15 -18.71 29.05
C GLU A 206 -16.18 -19.66 28.32
N GLY A 207 -14.89 -19.46 28.50
CA GLY A 207 -13.83 -20.24 27.86
C GLY A 207 -13.51 -19.85 26.40
N TRP A 208 -14.24 -18.93 25.78
CA TRP A 208 -13.89 -18.45 24.44
C TRP A 208 -12.68 -17.51 24.47
N THR A 209 -11.93 -17.49 23.38
CA THR A 209 -10.73 -16.66 23.22
C THR A 209 -10.79 -15.87 21.93
N ILE A 210 -10.40 -14.60 21.95
CA ILE A 210 -10.21 -13.84 20.72
C ILE A 210 -8.82 -14.16 20.15
N ILE A 211 -8.77 -14.47 18.88
CA ILE A 211 -7.55 -14.75 18.13
C ILE A 211 -7.39 -13.68 17.06
N ASP A 212 -6.23 -13.03 17.06
CA ASP A 212 -5.76 -12.19 15.97
C ASP A 212 -4.69 -12.94 15.21
N GLU A 213 -4.96 -13.27 13.99
CA GLU A 213 -4.06 -14.01 13.12
C GLU A 213 -3.80 -13.27 11.81
N ASP A 214 -2.64 -13.56 11.23
CA ASP A 214 -2.16 -12.93 10.02
C ASP A 214 -1.52 -13.97 9.10
N ARG A 215 -1.70 -13.77 7.81
CA ARG A 215 -1.14 -14.66 6.81
C ARG A 215 0.26 -14.19 6.39
N SER A 216 1.28 -14.94 6.74
CA SER A 216 2.67 -14.57 6.49
C SER A 216 2.94 -14.34 5.00
N SER A 217 3.30 -13.12 4.62
CA SER A 217 3.67 -12.77 3.24
C SER A 217 2.65 -13.26 2.20
N ALA A 218 1.35 -13.05 2.46
CA ALA A 218 0.24 -13.56 1.65
C ALA A 218 0.40 -13.31 0.14
N TYR A 219 0.71 -12.07 -0.25
CA TYR A 219 0.90 -11.75 -1.67
C TYR A 219 2.11 -12.44 -2.30
N ALA A 220 3.19 -12.68 -1.54
CA ALA A 220 4.33 -13.44 -2.05
C ALA A 220 3.97 -14.90 -2.27
N ALA A 221 3.21 -15.50 -1.36
CA ALA A 221 2.72 -16.87 -1.50
C ALA A 221 1.83 -17.03 -2.73
N GLU A 222 0.88 -16.11 -2.92
CA GLU A 222 0.00 -16.17 -4.09
C GLU A 222 0.75 -15.84 -5.40
N ALA A 223 1.74 -14.95 -5.37
CA ALA A 223 2.58 -14.66 -6.51
C ALA A 223 3.51 -15.83 -6.90
N SER A 224 3.75 -16.76 -5.97
CA SER A 224 4.51 -17.98 -6.24
C SER A 224 3.71 -19.08 -6.94
N ARG A 225 2.40 -18.92 -7.07
CA ARG A 225 1.55 -19.84 -7.84
C ARG A 225 1.81 -19.73 -9.34
N PRO A 226 1.43 -20.74 -10.14
CA PRO A 226 1.40 -20.64 -11.59
C PRO A 226 0.52 -19.48 -12.06
N LEU A 227 1.10 -18.55 -12.80
CA LEU A 227 0.45 -17.35 -13.35
C LEU A 227 0.23 -17.53 -14.86
N PRO A 228 -0.84 -16.96 -15.45
CA PRO A 228 -1.12 -17.05 -16.87
C PRO A 228 0.08 -16.70 -17.75
N SER A 229 0.32 -17.50 -18.78
CA SER A 229 1.36 -17.25 -19.79
C SER A 229 0.89 -16.18 -20.78
N VAL A 230 0.91 -14.91 -20.31
CA VAL A 230 0.35 -13.75 -21.04
C VAL A 230 0.97 -13.46 -22.41
N TRP A 231 2.09 -14.10 -22.75
CA TRP A 231 2.70 -14.02 -24.10
C TRP A 231 2.11 -15.02 -25.10
N ALA A 232 1.39 -16.02 -24.62
CA ALA A 232 0.63 -16.91 -25.47
C ALA A 232 -0.67 -16.22 -25.92
N PRO A 233 -1.18 -16.52 -27.11
CA PRO A 233 -2.47 -16.00 -27.55
C PRO A 233 -3.58 -16.34 -26.56
N ALA A 234 -4.38 -15.32 -26.20
CA ALA A 234 -5.54 -15.53 -25.36
C ALA A 234 -6.64 -16.28 -26.13
N VAL A 235 -7.42 -17.07 -25.42
CA VAL A 235 -8.57 -17.83 -25.92
C VAL A 235 -9.86 -17.34 -25.25
N ASN A 236 -10.98 -17.46 -25.93
CA ASN A 236 -12.29 -17.13 -25.33
C ASN A 236 -12.84 -18.36 -24.59
N ASP A 237 -12.20 -18.66 -23.46
CA ASP A 237 -12.53 -19.82 -22.62
C ASP A 237 -12.37 -19.45 -21.13
N ALA A 238 -13.48 -19.46 -20.40
CA ALA A 238 -13.51 -19.18 -18.97
C ALA A 238 -12.89 -20.29 -18.12
N GLY A 239 -12.86 -21.52 -18.64
CA GLY A 239 -12.27 -22.71 -18.00
C GLY A 239 -10.84 -23.01 -18.45
N ALA A 240 -10.17 -22.06 -19.12
CA ALA A 240 -8.82 -22.24 -19.63
C ALA A 240 -7.86 -22.65 -18.50
N ALA A 241 -7.07 -23.71 -18.70
CA ALA A 241 -6.21 -24.31 -17.66
C ALA A 241 -5.15 -23.34 -17.08
N GLY A 242 -4.74 -22.34 -17.85
CA GLY A 242 -3.85 -21.28 -17.38
C GLY A 242 -4.56 -20.14 -16.65
N GLY A 243 -5.87 -20.23 -16.48
CA GLY A 243 -6.72 -19.20 -15.85
C GLY A 243 -7.32 -18.21 -16.86
N ALA A 244 -8.36 -17.50 -16.44
CA ALA A 244 -9.08 -16.54 -17.27
C ALA A 244 -9.49 -15.27 -16.50
N LEU A 245 -9.60 -14.16 -17.22
CA LEU A 245 -10.38 -12.97 -16.84
C LEU A 245 -11.76 -13.11 -17.46
N VAL A 246 -12.81 -12.97 -16.67
CA VAL A 246 -14.17 -13.34 -17.09
C VAL A 246 -15.14 -12.19 -16.80
N ASP A 247 -15.81 -11.68 -17.85
CA ASP A 247 -17.01 -10.85 -17.72
C ASP A 247 -18.20 -11.78 -17.48
N ALA A 248 -18.82 -11.68 -16.33
CA ALA A 248 -19.90 -12.55 -15.94
C ALA A 248 -21.01 -11.81 -15.21
N SER A 249 -22.18 -12.42 -15.18
CA SER A 249 -23.23 -12.13 -14.19
C SER A 249 -23.19 -13.20 -13.12
N VAL A 250 -23.16 -12.80 -11.84
CA VAL A 250 -23.12 -13.69 -10.69
C VAL A 250 -24.35 -13.42 -9.83
N ASP A 251 -25.23 -14.41 -9.71
CA ASP A 251 -26.38 -14.39 -8.81
C ASP A 251 -26.04 -15.16 -7.53
N LEU A 252 -26.06 -14.45 -6.41
CA LEU A 252 -25.71 -14.96 -5.09
C LEU A 252 -26.94 -15.47 -4.30
N GLY A 253 -28.11 -15.63 -4.92
CA GLY A 253 -29.31 -16.07 -4.23
C GLY A 253 -29.21 -17.46 -3.55
N GLY A 254 -28.32 -18.32 -4.04
CA GLY A 254 -28.02 -19.64 -3.44
C GLY A 254 -26.62 -19.74 -2.83
N PHE A 255 -25.91 -18.63 -2.71
CA PHE A 255 -24.52 -18.60 -2.27
C PHE A 255 -24.37 -18.88 -0.79
N THR A 256 -23.54 -19.82 -0.44
CA THR A 256 -23.23 -20.24 0.94
C THR A 256 -21.79 -19.92 1.36
N GLY A 257 -21.05 -19.26 0.50
CA GLY A 257 -19.68 -18.80 0.78
C GLY A 257 -19.65 -17.52 1.59
N VAL A 258 -18.46 -17.03 1.88
CA VAL A 258 -18.27 -15.81 2.67
C VAL A 258 -18.63 -14.56 1.85
N ALA A 259 -17.92 -14.31 0.76
CA ALA A 259 -18.20 -13.18 -0.10
C ALA A 259 -17.43 -13.27 -1.44
N ILE A 260 -17.86 -12.51 -2.45
CA ILE A 260 -17.08 -12.20 -3.64
C ILE A 260 -16.80 -10.70 -3.70
N PRO A 261 -15.68 -10.26 -4.31
CA PRO A 261 -15.42 -8.84 -4.50
C PRO A 261 -16.33 -8.26 -5.59
N VAL A 262 -17.03 -7.18 -5.27
CA VAL A 262 -17.82 -6.44 -6.26
C VAL A 262 -17.37 -4.99 -6.33
N ARG A 263 -17.47 -4.38 -7.51
CA ARG A 263 -17.09 -2.99 -7.76
C ARG A 263 -18.31 -2.20 -8.20
N VAL A 264 -18.61 -1.14 -7.48
CA VAL A 264 -19.74 -0.28 -7.77
C VAL A 264 -19.25 1.13 -8.08
N LYS A 265 -19.71 1.67 -9.19
CA LYS A 265 -19.45 3.07 -9.54
C LYS A 265 -20.39 3.96 -8.73
N MET A 266 -19.82 4.80 -7.88
CA MET A 266 -20.51 5.77 -7.06
C MET A 266 -20.08 7.18 -7.48
N GLY A 267 -20.84 7.79 -8.38
CA GLY A 267 -20.48 9.06 -8.98
C GLY A 267 -19.18 8.94 -9.80
N ARG A 268 -18.15 9.71 -9.43
CA ARG A 268 -16.82 9.67 -10.07
C ARG A 268 -15.87 8.60 -9.49
N THR A 269 -16.23 7.96 -8.40
CA THR A 269 -15.40 6.96 -7.73
C THR A 269 -15.91 5.56 -7.98
N VAL A 270 -15.00 4.59 -8.00
CA VAL A 270 -15.34 3.17 -7.98
C VAL A 270 -15.01 2.66 -6.59
N ARG A 271 -16.01 2.18 -5.89
CA ARG A 271 -15.83 1.53 -4.60
C ARG A 271 -15.93 0.02 -4.77
N GLN A 272 -15.21 -0.67 -3.94
CA GLN A 272 -15.24 -2.12 -3.85
C GLN A 272 -15.70 -2.51 -2.46
N PHE A 273 -16.43 -3.60 -2.39
CA PHE A 273 -16.85 -4.20 -1.14
C PHE A 273 -17.08 -5.72 -1.33
N PRO A 274 -17.06 -6.50 -0.25
CA PRO A 274 -17.48 -7.88 -0.27
C PRO A 274 -18.99 -7.97 -0.44
N ALA A 275 -19.47 -8.90 -1.27
CA ALA A 275 -20.89 -9.18 -1.46
C ALA A 275 -21.16 -10.66 -1.24
N SER A 276 -22.16 -10.94 -0.40
CA SER A 276 -22.68 -12.29 -0.14
C SER A 276 -24.11 -12.49 -0.65
N LEU A 277 -24.74 -11.42 -1.15
CA LEU A 277 -26.13 -11.40 -1.63
C LEU A 277 -26.27 -10.59 -2.92
N GLY A 278 -27.37 -10.79 -3.63
CA GLY A 278 -27.75 -10.04 -4.83
C GLY A 278 -27.18 -10.58 -6.13
N ALA A 279 -27.49 -9.90 -7.21
CA ALA A 279 -27.00 -10.22 -8.55
C ALA A 279 -26.06 -9.12 -9.04
N TRP A 280 -24.90 -9.49 -9.51
CA TRP A 280 -23.81 -8.58 -9.86
C TRP A 280 -23.28 -8.87 -11.24
N ARG A 281 -22.88 -7.86 -11.97
CA ARG A 281 -22.16 -7.99 -13.24
C ARG A 281 -20.82 -7.29 -13.16
N GLY A 282 -19.78 -7.95 -13.64
CA GLY A 282 -18.42 -7.40 -13.64
C GLY A 282 -17.39 -8.32 -14.24
N TRP A 283 -16.13 -7.95 -14.05
CA TRP A 283 -14.99 -8.76 -14.38
C TRP A 283 -14.38 -9.40 -13.16
N TRP A 284 -14.11 -10.69 -13.22
CA TRP A 284 -13.43 -11.45 -12.18
C TRP A 284 -12.36 -12.36 -12.77
N THR A 285 -11.40 -12.75 -11.94
CA THR A 285 -10.50 -13.86 -12.29
C THR A 285 -11.21 -15.19 -12.05
N SER A 286 -10.86 -16.21 -12.83
CA SER A 286 -11.47 -17.55 -12.73
C SER A 286 -11.46 -18.12 -11.29
N PRO A 287 -10.40 -17.98 -10.45
CA PRO A 287 -10.43 -18.46 -9.07
C PRO A 287 -11.58 -17.91 -8.22
N ILE A 288 -11.95 -16.64 -8.41
CA ILE A 288 -13.07 -16.03 -7.67
C ILE A 288 -14.40 -16.64 -8.13
N LEU A 289 -14.60 -16.84 -9.44
CA LEU A 289 -15.82 -17.41 -9.97
C LEU A 289 -15.95 -18.91 -9.67
N GLU A 290 -14.85 -19.63 -9.67
CA GLU A 290 -14.78 -21.04 -9.24
C GLU A 290 -15.18 -21.17 -7.75
N TYR A 291 -14.65 -20.30 -6.89
CA TYR A 291 -15.06 -20.24 -5.50
C TYR A 291 -16.56 -19.94 -5.37
N ALA A 292 -17.06 -18.94 -6.09
CA ALA A 292 -18.48 -18.56 -6.06
C ALA A 292 -19.39 -19.72 -6.53
N ALA A 293 -19.08 -20.33 -7.65
CA ALA A 293 -19.84 -21.46 -8.20
C ALA A 293 -19.83 -22.68 -7.27
N ALA A 294 -18.65 -23.02 -6.70
CA ALA A 294 -18.52 -24.11 -5.74
C ALA A 294 -19.30 -23.88 -4.43
N ARG A 295 -19.75 -22.66 -4.17
CA ARG A 295 -20.58 -22.25 -3.03
C ARG A 295 -22.02 -21.94 -3.41
N GLY A 296 -22.48 -22.37 -4.59
CA GLY A 296 -23.88 -22.28 -5.00
C GLY A 296 -24.27 -21.00 -5.73
N ALA A 297 -23.35 -20.10 -6.04
CA ALA A 297 -23.66 -18.96 -6.87
C ALA A 297 -23.95 -19.40 -8.32
N LYS A 298 -24.90 -18.72 -8.97
CA LYS A 298 -25.17 -18.92 -10.40
C LYS A 298 -24.27 -17.98 -11.22
N VAL A 299 -23.38 -18.54 -11.99
CA VAL A 299 -22.46 -17.78 -12.84
C VAL A 299 -22.88 -17.89 -14.30
N THR A 300 -23.13 -16.74 -14.94
CA THR A 300 -23.40 -16.65 -16.38
C THR A 300 -22.25 -15.90 -17.05
N VAL A 301 -21.45 -16.60 -17.83
CA VAL A 301 -20.30 -16.03 -18.55
C VAL A 301 -20.78 -15.31 -19.80
N HIS A 302 -20.34 -14.07 -20.01
CA HIS A 302 -20.62 -13.28 -21.22
C HIS A 302 -19.40 -13.24 -22.14
N ARG A 303 -18.21 -13.12 -21.56
CA ARG A 303 -16.94 -13.06 -22.28
C ARG A 303 -15.82 -13.60 -21.40
N ALA A 304 -14.84 -14.24 -22.00
CA ALA A 304 -13.64 -14.67 -21.31
C ALA A 304 -12.37 -14.30 -22.09
N ILE A 305 -11.29 -14.07 -21.35
CA ILE A 305 -9.94 -13.93 -21.88
C ILE A 305 -9.10 -14.91 -21.08
N GLY A 306 -8.87 -16.09 -21.63
CA GLY A 306 -8.21 -17.21 -20.96
C GLY A 306 -6.84 -17.52 -21.56
N TRP A 307 -6.03 -18.26 -20.82
CA TRP A 307 -4.73 -18.78 -21.25
C TRP A 307 -4.68 -20.28 -21.04
N ARG A 308 -4.08 -20.98 -21.99
CA ARG A 308 -3.97 -22.46 -21.95
C ARG A 308 -2.89 -22.93 -20.98
N ASP A 309 -1.91 -22.08 -20.66
CA ASP A 309 -0.75 -22.41 -19.84
C ASP A 309 -0.54 -21.39 -18.74
N ALA A 310 -0.06 -21.87 -17.58
CA ALA A 310 0.37 -21.04 -16.47
C ALA A 310 1.69 -21.58 -15.91
N ARG A 311 2.55 -20.69 -15.43
CA ARG A 311 3.84 -21.05 -14.85
C ARG A 311 4.17 -20.19 -13.63
N PRO A 312 4.99 -20.68 -12.69
CA PRO A 312 5.36 -19.95 -11.50
C PRO A 312 6.44 -18.90 -11.78
N TYR A 313 6.13 -17.92 -12.65
CA TYR A 313 7.08 -16.92 -13.13
C TYR A 313 7.74 -16.09 -12.04
N LEU A 314 7.04 -15.78 -10.96
CA LEU A 314 7.54 -14.92 -9.89
C LEU A 314 8.09 -15.72 -8.70
N GLN A 315 7.84 -17.03 -8.64
CA GLN A 315 8.20 -17.88 -7.52
C GLN A 315 9.69 -17.78 -7.16
N PRO A 316 10.65 -17.92 -8.08
CA PRO A 316 12.07 -17.90 -7.69
C PRO A 316 12.48 -16.62 -6.98
N GLY A 317 12.03 -15.47 -7.48
CA GLY A 317 12.32 -14.17 -6.88
C GLY A 317 11.60 -13.96 -5.56
N MET A 318 10.33 -14.38 -5.45
CA MET A 318 9.57 -14.31 -4.19
C MET A 318 10.18 -15.20 -3.11
N ASP A 319 10.60 -16.42 -3.48
CA ASP A 319 11.28 -17.35 -2.57
C ASP A 319 12.64 -16.79 -2.11
N ALA A 320 13.37 -16.12 -3.00
CA ALA A 320 14.64 -15.49 -2.65
C ALA A 320 14.44 -14.37 -1.61
N LEU A 321 13.46 -13.48 -1.84
CA LEU A 321 13.09 -12.43 -0.90
C LEU A 321 12.62 -13.01 0.45
N PHE A 322 11.77 -14.03 0.42
CA PHE A 322 11.25 -14.65 1.62
C PHE A 322 12.33 -15.35 2.43
N ARG A 323 13.18 -16.15 1.79
CA ARG A 323 14.33 -16.79 2.46
C ARG A 323 15.29 -15.77 3.07
N SER A 324 15.56 -14.67 2.36
CA SER A 324 16.37 -13.58 2.90
C SER A 324 15.69 -12.92 4.11
N LYS A 325 14.37 -12.67 4.06
CA LYS A 325 13.60 -12.14 5.18
C LYS A 325 13.75 -12.99 6.45
N LEU A 326 13.74 -14.32 6.32
CA LEU A 326 13.86 -15.23 7.48
C LEU A 326 15.23 -15.17 8.15
N LYS A 327 16.28 -14.72 7.47
CA LYS A 327 17.63 -14.55 8.05
C LYS A 327 17.73 -13.35 8.99
N HIS A 328 16.76 -12.44 8.95
CA HIS A 328 16.80 -11.21 9.73
C HIS A 328 15.76 -11.24 10.86
N PRO A 329 16.13 -10.82 12.08
CA PRO A 329 15.22 -10.74 13.23
C PRO A 329 14.01 -9.82 12.94
N ARG A 330 12.89 -10.04 13.62
CA ARG A 330 11.74 -9.13 13.59
C ARG A 330 12.15 -7.75 14.12
N GLY A 331 11.62 -6.70 13.53
CA GLY A 331 11.92 -5.30 13.91
C GLY A 331 13.18 -4.72 13.25
N THR A 332 13.94 -5.51 12.46
CA THR A 332 15.10 -4.97 11.72
C THR A 332 14.67 -4.29 10.42
N VAL A 333 15.47 -3.33 9.97
CA VAL A 333 15.30 -2.62 8.70
C VAL A 333 15.25 -3.59 7.53
N GLU A 334 16.15 -4.56 7.52
CA GLU A 334 16.27 -5.57 6.47
C GLU A 334 14.99 -6.40 6.36
N ARG A 335 14.48 -6.92 7.48
CA ARG A 335 13.27 -7.74 7.48
C ARG A 335 12.03 -6.96 7.04
N ALA A 336 11.87 -5.74 7.52
CA ALA A 336 10.74 -4.89 7.14
C ALA A 336 10.82 -4.49 5.65
N THR A 337 12.04 -4.18 5.16
CA THR A 337 12.26 -3.85 3.76
C THR A 337 11.98 -5.03 2.83
N LEU A 338 12.43 -6.23 3.18
CA LEU A 338 12.16 -7.44 2.40
C LEU A 338 10.66 -7.77 2.36
N THR A 339 9.94 -7.54 3.45
CA THR A 339 8.47 -7.66 3.48
C THR A 339 7.81 -6.64 2.54
N ALA A 340 8.22 -5.38 2.61
CA ALA A 340 7.71 -4.34 1.72
C ALA A 340 8.09 -4.58 0.25
N ALA A 341 9.28 -5.15 -0.01
CA ALA A 341 9.73 -5.50 -1.36
C ALA A 341 8.80 -6.52 -2.03
N MET A 342 8.41 -7.57 -1.32
CA MET A 342 7.47 -8.59 -1.82
C MET A 342 6.11 -7.97 -2.16
N GLN A 343 5.57 -7.10 -1.30
CA GLN A 343 4.31 -6.40 -1.54
C GLN A 343 4.40 -5.44 -2.74
N ARG A 344 5.48 -4.63 -2.80
CA ARG A 344 5.69 -3.66 -3.88
C ARG A 344 6.01 -4.34 -5.21
N ALA A 345 6.61 -5.51 -5.24
CA ALA A 345 6.83 -6.28 -6.46
C ALA A 345 5.48 -6.63 -7.12
N VAL A 346 4.50 -7.11 -6.34
CA VAL A 346 3.14 -7.41 -6.83
C VAL A 346 2.40 -6.12 -7.21
N GLY A 347 2.36 -5.12 -6.31
CA GLY A 347 1.64 -3.87 -6.55
C GLY A 347 2.15 -3.09 -7.76
N SER A 348 3.47 -3.10 -7.99
CA SER A 348 4.09 -2.40 -9.13
C SER A 348 3.69 -2.97 -10.50
N MET A 349 3.28 -4.24 -10.56
CA MET A 349 2.81 -4.86 -11.82
C MET A 349 1.45 -4.34 -12.27
N ALA A 350 0.67 -3.73 -11.38
CA ALA A 350 -0.59 -3.07 -11.73
C ALA A 350 -0.47 -1.53 -11.79
N ARG A 351 0.72 -0.99 -11.57
CA ARG A 351 0.95 0.45 -11.50
C ARG A 351 0.53 1.15 -12.80
N ARG A 352 -0.04 2.35 -12.63
CA ARG A 352 -0.15 3.37 -13.67
C ARG A 352 0.83 4.51 -13.35
N VAL A 353 1.40 5.14 -14.36
CA VAL A 353 2.12 6.40 -14.17
C VAL A 353 1.06 7.48 -14.02
N PRO A 354 1.06 8.24 -12.91
CA PRO A 354 0.17 9.40 -12.80
C PRO A 354 0.48 10.39 -13.92
N THR A 355 -0.54 11.05 -14.40
CA THR A 355 -0.40 12.16 -15.35
C THR A 355 -0.09 13.47 -14.63
N ASP A 356 0.12 13.42 -13.32
CA ASP A 356 0.47 14.58 -12.50
C ASP A 356 1.83 15.14 -12.94
N ARG A 357 1.86 16.46 -13.21
CA ARG A 357 3.05 17.17 -13.69
C ARG A 357 3.15 18.53 -13.04
N TRP A 358 4.38 18.99 -12.87
CA TRP A 358 4.65 20.34 -12.44
C TRP A 358 4.64 21.28 -13.65
N ILE A 359 3.98 22.41 -13.52
CA ILE A 359 3.98 23.48 -14.51
C ILE A 359 4.21 24.81 -13.82
N ASP A 360 4.55 25.85 -14.58
CA ASP A 360 4.64 27.20 -14.06
C ASP A 360 3.26 27.65 -13.54
N ALA A 361 3.21 28.08 -12.27
CA ALA A 361 1.97 28.53 -11.64
C ALA A 361 1.41 29.78 -12.32
N GLY A 362 2.27 30.65 -12.86
CA GLY A 362 1.87 31.83 -13.63
C GLY A 362 1.05 31.48 -14.88
N ARG A 363 1.27 30.30 -15.47
CA ARG A 363 0.43 29.81 -16.58
C ARG A 363 -1.01 29.50 -16.21
N LEU A 364 -1.27 29.23 -14.92
CA LEU A 364 -2.63 28.93 -14.44
C LEU A 364 -3.39 30.18 -14.02
N GLU A 365 -2.66 31.30 -13.79
CA GLU A 365 -3.26 32.53 -13.36
C GLU A 365 -4.09 33.17 -14.49
N GLY A 366 -5.38 33.30 -14.23
CA GLY A 366 -6.31 33.87 -15.20
C GLY A 366 -6.88 32.90 -16.24
N MET A 367 -6.44 31.60 -16.23
CA MET A 367 -7.03 30.60 -17.12
C MET A 367 -8.46 30.27 -16.71
N SER A 368 -9.37 30.35 -17.67
CA SER A 368 -10.73 29.85 -17.53
C SER A 368 -10.77 28.31 -17.48
N SER A 369 -11.90 27.75 -17.06
CA SER A 369 -12.11 26.30 -17.09
C SER A 369 -11.97 25.70 -18.49
N GLU A 370 -12.33 26.45 -19.51
CA GLU A 370 -12.23 26.04 -20.91
C GLU A 370 -10.78 26.01 -21.40
N GLU A 371 -9.97 27.00 -20.97
CA GLU A 371 -8.54 27.05 -21.27
C GLU A 371 -7.77 25.95 -20.54
N LEU A 372 -8.10 25.66 -19.27
CA LEU A 372 -7.56 24.51 -18.54
C LEU A 372 -7.91 23.20 -19.24
N GLU A 373 -9.14 23.12 -19.78
CA GLU A 373 -9.56 21.97 -20.54
C GLU A 373 -8.80 21.80 -21.85
N ALA A 374 -8.57 22.88 -22.58
CA ALA A 374 -7.78 22.89 -23.81
C ALA A 374 -6.31 22.50 -23.58
N GLU A 375 -5.72 22.91 -22.46
CA GLU A 375 -4.38 22.52 -22.01
C GLU A 375 -4.32 21.06 -21.44
N GLY A 376 -5.45 20.36 -21.38
CA GLY A 376 -5.53 19.01 -20.84
C GLY A 376 -5.33 18.94 -19.33
N ILE A 377 -5.65 20.00 -18.59
CA ILE A 377 -5.53 20.09 -17.14
C ILE A 377 -6.88 19.78 -16.49
N GLU A 378 -6.92 18.75 -15.64
CA GLU A 378 -8.14 18.34 -14.95
C GLU A 378 -8.27 18.98 -13.57
N VAL A 379 -7.18 19.09 -12.82
CA VAL A 379 -7.16 19.56 -11.42
C VAL A 379 -5.85 20.25 -11.10
N ASP A 380 -5.91 21.40 -10.44
CA ASP A 380 -4.77 21.99 -9.74
C ASP A 380 -4.63 21.30 -8.37
N LEU A 381 -3.60 20.49 -8.20
CA LEU A 381 -3.33 19.72 -6.98
C LEU A 381 -2.56 20.49 -5.92
N GLY A 382 -1.99 21.64 -6.26
CA GLY A 382 -1.23 22.47 -5.33
C GLY A 382 -0.19 23.38 -5.98
N ARG A 383 0.15 24.45 -5.26
CA ARG A 383 1.18 25.40 -5.66
C ARG A 383 2.37 25.35 -4.70
N PHE A 384 3.58 25.42 -5.24
CA PHE A 384 4.84 25.46 -4.51
C PHE A 384 5.74 26.54 -5.14
N GLY A 385 5.72 27.72 -4.54
CA GLY A 385 6.41 28.85 -5.12
C GLY A 385 5.92 29.16 -6.54
N PRO A 386 6.81 29.26 -7.53
CA PRO A 386 6.45 29.57 -8.92
C PRO A 386 5.83 28.37 -9.66
N LEU A 387 5.71 27.20 -9.04
CA LEU A 387 5.24 25.99 -9.68
C LEU A 387 3.90 25.50 -9.12
N ALA A 388 3.11 24.89 -9.99
CA ALA A 388 1.86 24.23 -9.64
C ALA A 388 1.92 22.75 -10.06
N LEU A 389 1.40 21.88 -9.19
CA LEU A 389 1.18 20.46 -9.49
C LEU A 389 -0.21 20.29 -10.07
N VAL A 390 -0.30 19.84 -11.29
CA VAL A 390 -1.56 19.62 -11.99
C VAL A 390 -1.70 18.18 -12.43
N ARG A 391 -2.93 17.73 -12.54
CA ARG A 391 -3.27 16.42 -13.13
C ARG A 391 -3.64 16.62 -14.59
N GLY A 392 -2.93 15.92 -15.47
CA GLY A 392 -3.30 15.86 -16.88
C GLY A 392 -4.55 15.01 -17.11
N LYS A 393 -5.34 15.36 -18.11
CA LYS A 393 -6.51 14.58 -18.54
C LYS A 393 -6.18 13.29 -19.27
N ASP A 394 -4.92 13.17 -19.73
CA ASP A 394 -4.47 11.98 -20.43
C ASP A 394 -4.66 10.72 -19.57
N LYS A 395 -4.95 9.61 -20.22
CA LYS A 395 -5.02 8.33 -19.49
C LYS A 395 -3.67 8.01 -18.89
N PRO A 396 -3.62 7.63 -17.60
CA PRO A 396 -2.37 7.23 -16.98
C PRO A 396 -1.70 6.09 -17.75
N GLU A 397 -0.45 6.27 -18.15
CA GLU A 397 0.30 5.27 -18.90
C GLU A 397 0.62 4.04 -18.05
N THR A 398 0.63 2.88 -18.67
CA THR A 398 1.13 1.65 -18.07
C THR A 398 2.65 1.56 -18.29
N PRO A 399 3.46 1.61 -17.22
CA PRO A 399 4.91 1.53 -17.35
C PRO A 399 5.33 0.21 -18.01
N ARG A 400 6.39 0.27 -18.81
CA ARG A 400 7.00 -0.95 -19.36
C ARG A 400 7.34 -1.93 -18.25
N GLY A 401 7.05 -3.20 -18.47
CA GLY A 401 7.32 -4.27 -17.51
C GLY A 401 6.30 -4.39 -16.37
N THR A 402 5.12 -3.81 -16.49
CA THR A 402 3.97 -4.13 -15.65
C THR A 402 3.17 -5.29 -16.27
N CYS A 403 2.42 -6.01 -15.44
CA CYS A 403 1.51 -7.06 -15.88
C CYS A 403 0.26 -7.07 -14.98
N PRO A 404 -0.74 -6.25 -15.28
CA PRO A 404 -1.96 -6.17 -14.49
C PRO A 404 -2.70 -7.50 -14.34
N VAL A 405 -2.61 -8.38 -15.35
CA VAL A 405 -3.16 -9.74 -15.30
C VAL A 405 -2.66 -10.51 -14.09
N TRP A 406 -1.36 -10.53 -13.87
CA TRP A 406 -0.79 -11.28 -12.75
C TRP A 406 -1.18 -10.71 -11.40
N THR A 407 -1.20 -9.39 -11.26
CA THR A 407 -1.69 -8.76 -10.03
C THR A 407 -3.15 -9.14 -9.77
N ALA A 408 -4.00 -9.16 -10.82
CA ALA A 408 -5.39 -9.55 -10.67
C ALA A 408 -5.55 -10.98 -10.16
N PHE A 409 -4.75 -11.93 -10.67
CA PHE A 409 -4.75 -13.31 -10.18
C PHE A 409 -4.24 -13.43 -8.75
N VAL A 410 -3.12 -12.78 -8.42
CA VAL A 410 -2.56 -12.77 -7.05
C VAL A 410 -3.57 -12.24 -6.05
N VAL A 411 -4.22 -11.11 -6.36
CA VAL A 411 -5.26 -10.54 -5.50
C VAL A 411 -6.49 -11.44 -5.42
N GLY A 412 -6.90 -12.05 -6.54
CA GLY A 412 -8.01 -12.99 -6.59
C GLY A 412 -7.79 -14.22 -5.70
N TRP A 413 -6.60 -14.82 -5.76
CA TRP A 413 -6.26 -15.94 -4.89
C TRP A 413 -6.14 -15.53 -3.41
N ALA A 414 -5.58 -14.35 -3.13
CA ALA A 414 -5.54 -13.84 -1.76
C ALA A 414 -6.95 -13.67 -1.18
N TRP A 415 -7.89 -13.16 -2.00
CA TRP A 415 -9.29 -13.05 -1.62
C TRP A 415 -9.91 -14.42 -1.30
N VAL A 416 -9.78 -15.38 -2.21
CA VAL A 416 -10.29 -16.75 -2.02
C VAL A 416 -9.64 -17.43 -0.81
N GLY A 417 -8.34 -17.24 -0.61
CA GLY A 417 -7.61 -17.75 0.54
C GLY A 417 -8.16 -17.21 1.86
N MET A 418 -8.53 -15.92 1.92
CA MET A 418 -9.18 -15.32 3.09
C MET A 418 -10.57 -15.93 3.31
N CYS A 419 -11.40 -16.05 2.27
CA CYS A 419 -12.72 -16.68 2.39
C CYS A 419 -12.61 -18.10 2.95
N HIS A 420 -11.66 -18.90 2.45
CA HIS A 420 -11.44 -20.24 2.99
C HIS A 420 -10.99 -20.24 4.46
N ARG A 421 -10.20 -19.24 4.89
CA ARG A 421 -9.81 -19.12 6.30
C ARG A 421 -11.01 -18.81 7.19
N VAL A 422 -11.85 -17.86 6.77
CA VAL A 422 -13.10 -17.51 7.46
C VAL A 422 -14.02 -18.73 7.57
N GLU A 423 -14.22 -19.47 6.47
CA GLU A 423 -15.04 -20.69 6.47
C GLU A 423 -14.48 -21.78 7.40
N ARG A 424 -13.15 -21.91 7.50
CA ARG A 424 -12.52 -22.84 8.45
C ARG A 424 -12.79 -22.41 9.90
N ALA A 425 -12.65 -21.12 10.21
CA ALA A 425 -12.97 -20.59 11.54
C ALA A 425 -14.45 -20.85 11.91
N GLN A 426 -15.37 -20.59 10.98
CA GLN A 426 -16.79 -20.84 11.16
C GLN A 426 -17.13 -22.35 11.34
N ARG A 427 -16.52 -23.22 10.52
CA ARG A 427 -16.70 -24.68 10.65
C ARG A 427 -16.16 -25.24 11.96
N ALA A 428 -15.15 -24.61 12.52
CA ALA A 428 -14.67 -24.91 13.87
C ALA A 428 -15.57 -24.34 14.98
N GLY A 429 -16.73 -23.79 14.63
CA GLY A 429 -17.65 -23.17 15.58
C GLY A 429 -17.24 -21.77 16.01
N GLY A 430 -16.20 -21.21 15.42
CA GLY A 430 -15.71 -19.87 15.72
C GLY A 430 -16.57 -18.78 15.06
N ARG A 431 -16.45 -17.58 15.59
CA ARG A 431 -17.18 -16.39 15.11
C ARG A 431 -16.17 -15.39 14.51
N PRO A 432 -16.17 -15.15 13.19
CA PRO A 432 -15.40 -14.07 12.61
C PRO A 432 -15.87 -12.72 13.14
N LEU A 433 -14.95 -11.82 13.41
CA LEU A 433 -15.19 -10.46 13.89
C LEU A 433 -14.79 -9.42 12.85
N TYR A 434 -13.60 -9.57 12.32
CA TYR A 434 -13.04 -8.66 11.33
C TYR A 434 -11.98 -9.36 10.47
N ALA A 435 -11.99 -9.07 9.18
CA ALA A 435 -10.92 -9.48 8.28
C ALA A 435 -10.40 -8.29 7.48
N ASP A 436 -9.10 -8.31 7.22
CA ASP A 436 -8.42 -7.27 6.46
C ASP A 436 -7.24 -7.82 5.68
N THR A 437 -7.46 -8.01 4.40
CA THR A 437 -6.48 -8.42 3.39
C THR A 437 -5.84 -9.79 3.69
N ASP A 438 -5.04 -9.89 4.72
CA ASP A 438 -4.26 -11.05 5.16
C ASP A 438 -4.39 -11.33 6.67
N GLY A 439 -5.20 -10.54 7.37
CA GLY A 439 -5.48 -10.69 8.80
C GLY A 439 -6.91 -11.09 9.09
N LEU A 440 -7.12 -11.94 10.08
CA LEU A 440 -8.42 -12.36 10.59
C LEU A 440 -8.46 -12.22 12.11
N LEU A 441 -9.44 -11.47 12.60
CA LEU A 441 -9.81 -11.43 14.01
C LEU A 441 -11.07 -12.26 14.20
N TRP A 442 -11.01 -13.24 15.09
CA TRP A 442 -12.15 -14.13 15.34
C TRP A 442 -12.22 -14.63 16.77
N ALA A 443 -13.41 -14.94 17.23
CA ALA A 443 -13.65 -15.56 18.52
C ALA A 443 -13.63 -17.09 18.37
N ARG A 444 -12.80 -17.74 19.15
CA ARG A 444 -12.57 -19.19 19.14
C ARG A 444 -13.24 -19.84 20.37
N PRO A 445 -14.10 -20.86 20.19
CA PRO A 445 -14.64 -21.63 21.29
C PRO A 445 -13.57 -22.49 21.99
N PRO A 446 -13.81 -22.91 23.25
CA PRO A 446 -12.91 -23.81 23.97
C PRO A 446 -12.82 -25.18 23.30
N GLY A 447 -11.65 -25.83 23.42
CA GLY A 447 -11.42 -27.17 22.84
C GLY A 447 -11.23 -27.20 21.31
N VAL A 448 -11.26 -26.07 20.66
CA VAL A 448 -10.90 -25.94 19.25
C VAL A 448 -9.40 -25.70 19.16
N ASP A 449 -8.65 -26.78 19.08
CA ASP A 449 -7.24 -26.72 18.69
C ASP A 449 -7.19 -26.87 17.18
N GLY A 450 -6.84 -25.91 16.45
CA GLY A 450 -6.59 -26.51 15.19
C GLY A 450 -6.94 -25.86 13.92
N LEU A 451 -6.80 -24.56 13.86
CA LEU A 451 -6.44 -24.01 12.56
C LEU A 451 -4.94 -24.18 12.41
N GLU A 452 -4.52 -24.77 11.28
CA GLU A 452 -3.11 -24.96 10.97
C GLU A 452 -2.36 -23.63 10.95
N TYR A 453 -1.22 -23.59 11.64
CA TYR A 453 -0.28 -22.47 11.68
C TYR A 453 1.10 -22.92 11.21
N GLY A 454 1.88 -22.02 10.66
CA GLY A 454 3.22 -22.33 10.16
C GLY A 454 4.08 -21.08 9.94
N GLU A 455 5.30 -21.30 9.47
CA GLU A 455 6.29 -20.24 9.27
C GLU A 455 6.60 -19.94 7.80
N ASN A 456 6.05 -20.71 6.87
CA ASN A 456 6.27 -20.50 5.45
C ASN A 456 5.50 -19.28 4.91
N ALA A 457 5.85 -18.87 3.71
CA ALA A 457 5.04 -17.88 3.00
C ALA A 457 3.64 -18.44 2.75
N GLY A 458 2.63 -17.66 3.12
CA GLY A 458 1.24 -18.08 2.99
C GLY A 458 0.66 -18.83 4.19
N ASP A 459 1.49 -19.28 5.13
CA ASP A 459 1.01 -19.87 6.36
C ASP A 459 0.39 -18.82 7.29
N TRP A 460 -0.61 -19.25 8.04
CA TRP A 460 -1.22 -18.42 9.06
C TRP A 460 -0.40 -18.45 10.35
N GLN A 461 -0.36 -17.33 11.04
CA GLN A 461 0.34 -17.17 12.31
C GLN A 461 -0.56 -16.41 13.29
N VAL A 462 -0.59 -16.86 14.54
CA VAL A 462 -1.21 -16.06 15.60
C VAL A 462 -0.31 -14.86 15.88
N ARG A 463 -0.86 -13.67 15.75
CA ARG A 463 -0.19 -12.40 16.11
C ARG A 463 -0.38 -12.06 17.56
N ASP A 464 -1.61 -12.25 18.03
CA ASP A 464 -2.00 -11.89 19.38
C ASP A 464 -3.24 -12.70 19.80
N THR A 465 -3.46 -12.78 21.11
CA THR A 465 -4.69 -13.30 21.74
C THR A 465 -5.25 -12.22 22.65
N PRO A 466 -5.85 -11.15 22.09
CA PRO A 466 -6.34 -10.04 22.89
C PRO A 466 -7.47 -10.51 23.80
N GLY A 467 -7.45 -10.06 25.06
CA GLY A 467 -8.52 -10.36 26.03
C GLY A 467 -9.88 -9.77 25.60
N TRP A 468 -9.84 -8.74 24.78
CA TRP A 468 -11.01 -8.08 24.20
C TRP A 468 -10.64 -7.41 22.89
N SER A 469 -11.65 -7.13 22.05
CA SER A 469 -11.50 -6.31 20.86
C SER A 469 -12.74 -5.50 20.59
N TRP A 470 -12.58 -4.45 19.84
CA TRP A 470 -13.67 -3.62 19.36
C TRP A 470 -13.40 -3.25 17.91
N VAL A 471 -14.39 -3.42 17.05
CA VAL A 471 -14.31 -3.12 15.62
C VAL A 471 -15.44 -2.18 15.26
N GLU A 472 -15.15 -0.98 14.83
CA GLU A 472 -16.14 0.00 14.36
C GLU A 472 -16.45 -0.19 12.88
N ARG A 473 -15.40 -0.26 12.08
CA ARG A 473 -15.49 -0.41 10.63
C ARG A 473 -14.16 -0.89 10.07
N SER A 474 -14.16 -1.11 8.75
CA SER A 474 -12.94 -1.38 8.01
C SER A 474 -11.80 -0.42 8.37
N LYS A 475 -10.64 -0.99 8.70
CA LYS A 475 -9.44 -0.26 9.10
C LYS A 475 -9.58 0.56 10.40
N MET A 476 -10.59 0.30 11.19
CA MET A 476 -10.82 1.01 12.44
C MET A 476 -11.25 0.07 13.54
N TYR A 477 -10.29 -0.38 14.33
CA TYR A 477 -10.48 -1.32 15.42
C TYR A 477 -9.45 -1.14 16.53
N VAL A 478 -9.81 -1.64 17.70
CA VAL A 478 -8.95 -1.72 18.89
C VAL A 478 -8.88 -3.17 19.34
N ARG A 479 -7.70 -3.60 19.74
CA ARG A 479 -7.48 -4.94 20.29
C ARG A 479 -6.61 -4.89 21.53
N GLY A 480 -7.05 -5.52 22.61
CA GLY A 480 -6.27 -5.69 23.84
C GLY A 480 -5.71 -4.39 24.42
N ARG A 481 -4.54 -4.49 25.00
CA ARG A 481 -3.92 -3.42 25.80
C ARG A 481 -3.24 -2.31 24.98
N GLY A 482 -3.18 -2.35 23.68
CA GLY A 482 -2.31 -1.38 23.03
C GLY A 482 -2.53 -1.10 21.57
N GLY A 483 -3.48 -1.77 20.98
CA GLY A 483 -3.54 -1.66 19.55
C GLY A 483 -4.66 -0.78 19.05
N ILE A 484 -4.46 0.52 18.94
CA ILE A 484 -5.25 1.29 17.98
C ILE A 484 -4.59 1.07 16.62
N VAL A 485 -5.30 0.41 15.74
CA VAL A 485 -4.80 0.11 14.41
C VAL A 485 -5.69 0.82 13.42
N SER A 486 -5.10 1.64 12.58
CA SER A 486 -5.72 2.26 11.42
C SER A 486 -6.94 3.16 11.67
N GLY A 487 -7.08 4.21 10.92
CA GLY A 487 -8.19 5.20 11.08
C GLY A 487 -7.99 6.19 12.23
N PHE A 488 -7.11 5.87 13.17
CA PHE A 488 -6.61 6.76 14.22
C PHE A 488 -5.11 6.99 13.98
N ALA A 489 -4.58 8.12 14.41
CA ALA A 489 -3.14 8.32 14.38
C ALA A 489 -2.47 7.20 15.19
N SER A 490 -1.53 6.51 14.59
CA SER A 490 -0.89 5.31 15.14
C SER A 490 -0.17 5.55 16.47
N SER A 491 0.00 6.80 16.85
CA SER A 491 0.76 7.20 18.05
C SER A 491 0.02 8.13 18.99
N GLY A 492 -1.23 8.50 18.72
CA GLY A 492 -1.68 9.73 19.34
C GLY A 492 -2.97 9.69 20.14
N ILE A 493 -3.86 8.73 19.99
CA ILE A 493 -5.10 8.74 20.76
C ILE A 493 -4.96 7.81 21.97
N PRO A 494 -4.89 8.36 23.18
CA PRO A 494 -4.90 7.55 24.40
C PRO A 494 -6.16 6.67 24.43
N ARG A 495 -6.02 5.44 24.90
CA ARG A 495 -7.12 4.51 25.07
C ARG A 495 -8.34 5.11 25.80
N ALA A 496 -8.09 5.89 26.84
CA ALA A 496 -9.13 6.58 27.59
C ALA A 496 -9.99 7.50 26.70
N ARG A 497 -9.35 8.27 25.84
CA ARG A 497 -10.04 9.15 24.87
C ARG A 497 -10.87 8.38 23.86
N LEU A 498 -10.37 7.22 23.41
CA LEU A 498 -11.14 6.35 22.53
C LEU A 498 -12.37 5.80 23.25
N ILE A 499 -12.23 5.38 24.50
CA ILE A 499 -13.35 4.89 25.32
C ILE A 499 -14.39 6.00 25.51
N GLU A 500 -13.98 7.23 25.79
CA GLU A 500 -14.89 8.38 25.88
C GLU A 500 -15.64 8.62 24.57
N TYR A 501 -14.96 8.52 23.43
CA TYR A 501 -15.56 8.62 22.12
C TYR A 501 -16.61 7.51 21.89
N LEU A 502 -16.25 6.28 22.20
CA LEU A 502 -17.14 5.13 22.07
C LEU A 502 -18.35 5.26 22.99
N ALA A 503 -18.21 5.93 24.14
CA ALA A 503 -19.31 6.26 25.04
C ALA A 503 -20.26 7.35 24.52
N GLY A 504 -20.02 7.85 23.30
CA GLY A 504 -20.86 8.90 22.71
C GLY A 504 -20.51 10.32 23.16
N ASN A 505 -19.37 10.48 23.85
CA ASN A 505 -18.79 11.77 24.18
C ASN A 505 -18.15 12.43 22.95
N GLU A 506 -17.23 13.33 23.10
CA GLU A 506 -16.61 14.01 21.96
C GLU A 506 -15.85 13.05 21.02
N ALA A 507 -15.96 13.29 19.70
CA ALA A 507 -15.20 12.55 18.72
C ALA A 507 -13.69 12.74 18.94
N PRO A 508 -12.88 11.68 18.92
CA PRO A 508 -11.44 11.80 19.04
C PRO A 508 -10.89 12.60 17.86
N THR A 509 -10.01 13.53 18.17
CA THR A 509 -9.25 14.30 17.18
C THR A 509 -7.84 13.77 17.10
N ARG A 510 -7.24 13.84 15.92
CA ARG A 510 -5.81 13.63 15.75
C ARG A 510 -5.15 14.92 15.29
N VAL A 511 -3.94 15.11 15.73
CA VAL A 511 -3.07 16.14 15.16
C VAL A 511 -2.46 15.54 13.89
N GLU A 512 -2.64 16.21 12.76
CA GLU A 512 -1.97 15.80 11.53
C GLU A 512 -0.45 15.96 11.71
N THR A 513 0.29 14.93 11.34
CA THR A 513 1.74 15.02 11.31
C THR A 513 2.17 16.02 10.23
N VAL A 514 3.37 16.58 10.36
CA VAL A 514 3.95 17.49 9.34
C VAL A 514 3.92 16.84 7.95
N ARG A 515 4.10 15.53 7.88
CA ARG A 515 4.04 14.76 6.64
C ARG A 515 2.63 14.68 6.05
N GLU A 516 1.60 14.48 6.88
CA GLU A 516 0.21 14.50 6.45
C GLU A 516 -0.21 15.91 6.02
N GLN A 517 0.32 16.94 6.67
CA GLN A 517 0.10 18.34 6.33
C GLN A 517 0.78 18.74 5.01
N ALA A 518 1.98 18.22 4.73
CA ALA A 518 2.68 18.48 3.49
C ALA A 518 1.91 17.94 2.26
N GLY A 519 1.18 16.85 2.44
CA GLY A 519 0.30 16.31 1.42
C GLY A 519 -1.04 17.03 1.24
N LYS A 520 -1.40 17.89 2.22
CA LYS A 520 -2.65 18.63 2.21
C LYS A 520 -2.35 20.11 2.35
N ARG A 521 -1.97 20.82 1.34
CA ARG A 521 -1.70 22.25 1.34
C ARG A 521 -1.67 22.89 2.74
N ALA A 522 -0.49 23.15 3.24
CA ALA A 522 -0.22 23.58 4.59
C ALA A 522 -1.05 24.80 4.99
N SER A 523 -2.00 24.56 5.80
CA SER A 523 -2.45 25.44 6.84
C SER A 523 -1.80 24.96 8.15
N ALA A 524 -1.81 25.80 9.17
CA ALA A 524 -1.37 25.47 10.52
C ALA A 524 -1.91 24.08 10.96
N PRO A 525 -1.24 23.38 11.90
CA PRO A 525 -1.69 22.10 12.40
C PRO A 525 -3.20 22.13 12.67
N ALA A 526 -3.96 21.41 11.87
CA ALA A 526 -5.39 21.34 12.03
C ALA A 526 -5.73 20.11 12.84
N GLU A 527 -6.46 20.28 13.92
CA GLU A 527 -7.16 19.16 14.55
C GLU A 527 -8.20 18.64 13.54
N VAL A 528 -8.00 17.43 13.05
CA VAL A 528 -8.95 16.77 12.16
C VAL A 528 -9.84 15.88 12.99
N LYS A 529 -11.12 16.14 13.00
CA LYS A 529 -12.10 15.19 13.52
C LYS A 529 -12.00 13.92 12.70
N LEU A 530 -11.69 12.82 13.34
CA LEU A 530 -11.56 11.50 12.69
C LEU A 530 -12.88 10.98 12.15
N TRP A 531 -13.98 11.55 12.59
CA TRP A 531 -15.32 11.35 12.05
C TRP A 531 -16.00 12.67 11.69
N ALA A 532 -16.63 12.66 10.55
CA ALA A 532 -17.81 13.47 10.42
C ALA A 532 -18.90 12.76 11.22
N GLU A 533 -19.35 13.40 12.25
CA GLU A 533 -20.50 13.10 13.10
C GLU A 533 -21.12 11.70 12.92
N ARG A 534 -21.09 10.88 13.96
CA ARG A 534 -22.05 9.78 14.06
C ARG A 534 -23.41 10.40 13.78
N LYS A 535 -23.93 10.21 12.59
CA LYS A 535 -25.33 10.54 12.37
C LYS A 535 -26.11 9.72 13.41
N ALA A 536 -26.73 10.44 14.32
CA ALA A 536 -27.75 9.85 15.17
C ALA A 536 -28.69 9.05 14.25
N ARG A 537 -28.64 7.74 14.40
CA ARG A 537 -29.63 6.87 13.75
C ARG A 537 -30.98 7.04 14.43
#